data_5a0d81214d245d343039330d72c933f1
#
_entry.id   5a0d81214d245d343039330d72c933f1
#
_cell.length_a   1.000
_cell.length_b   1.000
_cell.length_c   1.000
_cell.angle_alpha   90.00
_cell.angle_beta   90.00
_cell.angle_gamma   90.00
#
_symmetry.space_group_name_H-M   'P 1'
#
loop_
_entity.id
_entity.type
_entity.pdbx_description
1 polymer ?
#
loop_
_entity_poly.entity_id
_entity_poly.type
_entity_poly.pdbx_seq_one_letter_code
_entity_poly.pdbx_strand_id
1 'polypeptide(L)'
;MKAELQEIASQFALEGAITAIDSLGEGFINDTFIVRTAGDAPDYILQRKNKSIFPDVPAMMENIRKVTDHIRRRVAAAGGDPRREAMTVVATRDGKLYHVDAQGEYWAVSVFISDTIAYNKADSPELARKGGEGIGKFQAQLADFTEPLAETIKGFHNIRHRFVQWDEALRRDAAGRVKDLAEEIGWIESRRDEMLSFWSKVEDGTIPTRVTHNDTKINNILFNKQGEVLCAIDLDTVMNSTSLND
;
A
#
# COMPACT_ATOMS: atom_id res chain seq x y z
N MET A 1 -1.53 -11.17 -24.70
CA MET A 1 -0.90 -10.50 -23.52
C MET A 1 -0.44 -9.07 -23.83
N LYS A 2 0.59 -8.79 -24.68
CA LYS A 2 1.01 -7.38 -24.93
C LYS A 2 -0.08 -6.50 -25.55
N ALA A 3 -0.84 -6.98 -26.53
CA ALA A 3 -1.94 -6.23 -27.15
C ALA A 3 -3.09 -5.95 -26.15
N GLU A 4 -3.41 -6.88 -25.31
CA GLU A 4 -4.42 -6.76 -24.25
C GLU A 4 -4.00 -5.73 -23.19
N LEU A 5 -2.75 -5.76 -22.71
CA LEU A 5 -2.23 -4.76 -21.78
C LEU A 5 -2.24 -3.35 -22.39
N GLN A 6 -1.98 -3.23 -23.70
CA GLN A 6 -2.04 -1.96 -24.40
C GLN A 6 -3.48 -1.44 -24.51
N GLU A 7 -4.45 -2.32 -24.77
CA GLU A 7 -5.86 -1.98 -24.77
C GLU A 7 -6.32 -1.50 -23.39
N ILE A 8 -5.95 -2.22 -22.31
CA ILE A 8 -6.25 -1.85 -20.94
C ILE A 8 -5.61 -0.50 -20.58
N ALA A 9 -4.31 -0.31 -20.87
CA ALA A 9 -3.62 0.94 -20.59
C ALA A 9 -4.25 2.13 -21.36
N SER A 10 -4.77 1.91 -22.56
CA SER A 10 -5.43 2.94 -23.38
C SER A 10 -6.74 3.46 -22.78
N GLN A 11 -7.34 2.74 -21.82
CA GLN A 11 -8.53 3.21 -21.10
C GLN A 11 -8.24 4.37 -20.15
N PHE A 12 -6.97 4.55 -19.76
CA PHE A 12 -6.56 5.60 -18.85
C PHE A 12 -6.15 6.89 -19.59
N ALA A 13 -6.24 8.02 -18.90
CA ALA A 13 -5.91 9.35 -19.42
C ALA A 13 -4.39 9.57 -19.41
N LEU A 14 -3.64 8.69 -20.11
CA LEU A 14 -2.18 8.79 -20.20
C LEU A 14 -1.78 9.95 -21.11
N GLU A 15 -0.70 10.63 -20.76
CA GLU A 15 0.02 11.56 -21.63
C GLU A 15 1.02 10.79 -22.49
N GLY A 16 1.16 11.19 -23.76
CA GLY A 16 2.07 10.55 -24.73
C GLY A 16 1.56 9.24 -25.31
N ALA A 17 2.23 8.77 -26.34
CA ALA A 17 1.94 7.49 -26.98
C ALA A 17 2.67 6.36 -26.24
N ILE A 18 2.01 5.23 -26.01
CA ILE A 18 2.61 4.04 -25.40
C ILE A 18 3.62 3.43 -26.38
N THR A 19 4.86 3.26 -25.95
CA THR A 19 5.96 2.67 -26.72
C THR A 19 6.26 1.24 -26.33
N ALA A 20 6.14 0.90 -25.04
CA ALA A 20 6.35 -0.43 -24.51
C ALA A 20 5.54 -0.66 -23.22
N ILE A 21 5.24 -1.93 -22.92
CA ILE A 21 4.72 -2.36 -21.62
C ILE A 21 5.52 -3.61 -21.23
N ASP A 22 6.20 -3.54 -20.10
CA ASP A 22 7.05 -4.59 -19.59
C ASP A 22 6.68 -4.93 -18.14
N SER A 23 6.86 -6.18 -17.74
CA SER A 23 6.66 -6.59 -16.35
C SER A 23 7.64 -5.87 -15.43
N LEU A 24 7.18 -5.35 -14.32
CA LEU A 24 8.00 -4.66 -13.34
C LEU A 24 8.09 -5.49 -12.04
N GLY A 25 9.15 -6.32 -11.97
CA GLY A 25 9.42 -7.15 -10.81
C GLY A 25 8.44 -8.32 -10.62
N GLU A 26 8.67 -9.08 -9.57
CA GLU A 26 7.75 -10.11 -9.08
C GLU A 26 6.92 -9.50 -7.94
N GLY A 27 5.80 -8.84 -8.28
CA GLY A 27 4.83 -8.38 -7.29
C GLY A 27 4.22 -9.60 -6.58
N PHE A 28 4.29 -9.65 -5.24
CA PHE A 28 3.73 -10.78 -4.46
C PHE A 28 2.21 -10.81 -4.46
N ILE A 29 1.56 -9.66 -4.64
CA ILE A 29 0.10 -9.50 -4.53
C ILE A 29 -0.51 -9.08 -5.86
N ASN A 30 -0.04 -7.99 -6.44
CA ASN A 30 -0.53 -7.43 -7.70
C ASN A 30 0.41 -7.76 -8.86
N ASP A 31 -0.13 -8.01 -10.05
CA ASP A 31 0.70 -7.99 -11.26
C ASP A 31 1.02 -6.54 -11.61
N THR A 32 2.30 -6.24 -11.73
CA THR A 32 2.78 -4.87 -11.95
C THR A 32 3.55 -4.75 -13.25
N PHE A 33 3.22 -3.74 -14.03
CA PHE A 33 3.83 -3.45 -15.32
C PHE A 33 4.27 -1.98 -15.37
N ILE A 34 5.36 -1.73 -16.09
CA ILE A 34 5.75 -0.38 -16.45
C ILE A 34 5.27 -0.10 -17.88
N VAL A 35 4.55 1.01 -18.04
CA VAL A 35 4.10 1.53 -19.31
C VAL A 35 5.04 2.65 -19.71
N ARG A 36 5.82 2.43 -20.78
CA ARG A 36 6.73 3.43 -21.34
C ARG A 36 6.00 4.30 -22.32
N THR A 37 6.29 5.59 -22.30
CA THR A 37 5.70 6.58 -23.20
C THR A 37 6.74 7.23 -24.11
N ALA A 38 6.31 7.87 -25.18
CA ALA A 38 7.15 8.61 -26.11
C ALA A 38 7.39 10.06 -25.63
N GLY A 39 8.55 10.60 -25.98
CA GLY A 39 8.91 12.00 -25.70
C GLY A 39 9.13 12.29 -24.23
N ASP A 40 8.72 13.48 -23.78
CA ASP A 40 8.86 13.95 -22.40
C ASP A 40 7.66 13.59 -21.51
N ALA A 41 6.72 12.78 -22.01
CA ALA A 41 5.60 12.32 -21.21
C ALA A 41 6.07 11.35 -20.11
N PRO A 42 5.41 11.34 -18.93
CA PRO A 42 5.80 10.46 -17.85
C PRO A 42 5.52 9.00 -18.20
N ASP A 43 6.36 8.09 -17.74
CA ASP A 43 6.03 6.66 -17.69
C ASP A 43 5.00 6.38 -16.59
N TYR A 44 4.37 5.19 -16.64
CA TYR A 44 3.32 4.83 -15.69
C TYR A 44 3.51 3.43 -15.13
N ILE A 45 2.95 3.21 -13.97
CA ILE A 45 2.76 1.88 -13.37
C ILE A 45 1.33 1.45 -13.63
N LEU A 46 1.16 0.34 -14.34
CA LEU A 46 -0.11 -0.35 -14.54
C LEU A 46 -0.16 -1.56 -13.62
N GLN A 47 -1.19 -1.67 -12.79
CA GLN A 47 -1.34 -2.79 -11.86
C GLN A 47 -2.68 -3.49 -12.05
N ARG A 48 -2.65 -4.84 -12.10
CA ARG A 48 -3.84 -5.66 -11.89
C ARG A 48 -4.00 -5.89 -10.40
N LYS A 49 -5.09 -5.39 -9.82
CA LYS A 49 -5.35 -5.48 -8.39
C LYS A 49 -5.91 -6.87 -8.03
N ASN A 50 -5.33 -7.48 -7.01
CA ASN A 50 -5.73 -8.82 -6.57
C ASN A 50 -7.01 -8.76 -5.73
N LYS A 51 -8.16 -9.01 -6.37
CA LYS A 51 -9.47 -9.01 -5.73
C LYS A 51 -9.68 -10.11 -4.68
N SER A 52 -8.81 -11.12 -4.63
CA SER A 52 -8.84 -12.14 -3.56
C SER A 52 -8.27 -11.60 -2.24
N ILE A 53 -7.36 -10.63 -2.30
CA ILE A 53 -6.78 -9.95 -1.14
C ILE A 53 -7.57 -8.67 -0.84
N PHE A 54 -7.97 -7.94 -1.88
CA PHE A 54 -8.72 -6.69 -1.80
C PHE A 54 -10.12 -6.88 -2.38
N PRO A 55 -11.09 -7.38 -1.59
CA PRO A 55 -12.43 -7.70 -2.11
C PRO A 55 -13.21 -6.48 -2.59
N ASP A 56 -12.88 -5.28 -2.11
CA ASP A 56 -13.48 -4.01 -2.51
C ASP A 56 -12.41 -3.08 -3.13
N VAL A 57 -11.99 -3.40 -4.35
CA VAL A 57 -11.04 -2.56 -5.11
C VAL A 57 -11.55 -1.13 -5.32
N PRO A 58 -12.84 -0.87 -5.61
CA PRO A 58 -13.37 0.49 -5.67
C PRO A 58 -13.11 1.32 -4.40
N ALA A 59 -13.43 0.79 -3.22
CA ALA A 59 -13.20 1.47 -1.96
C ALA A 59 -11.70 1.67 -1.67
N MET A 60 -10.86 0.68 -2.00
CA MET A 60 -9.40 0.78 -1.89
C MET A 60 -8.86 1.92 -2.76
N MET A 61 -9.26 2.02 -4.02
CA MET A 61 -8.81 3.07 -4.92
C MET A 61 -9.28 4.46 -4.47
N GLU A 62 -10.44 4.55 -3.86
CA GLU A 62 -10.92 5.81 -3.26
C GLU A 62 -10.11 6.21 -2.03
N ASN A 63 -9.71 5.26 -1.17
CA ASN A 63 -8.77 5.52 -0.07
C ASN A 63 -7.45 6.08 -0.60
N ILE A 64 -6.86 5.40 -1.60
CA ILE A 64 -5.59 5.81 -2.22
C ILE A 64 -5.71 7.23 -2.79
N ARG A 65 -6.77 7.53 -3.52
CA ARG A 65 -7.01 8.87 -4.08
C ARG A 65 -7.06 9.94 -2.99
N LYS A 66 -7.89 9.74 -1.96
CA LYS A 66 -8.04 10.71 -0.85
C LYS A 66 -6.69 10.99 -0.18
N VAL A 67 -5.95 9.92 0.14
CA VAL A 67 -4.65 10.03 0.83
C VAL A 67 -3.61 10.69 -0.07
N THR A 68 -3.50 10.28 -1.33
CA THR A 68 -2.51 10.86 -2.25
C THR A 68 -2.83 12.32 -2.59
N ASP A 69 -4.09 12.68 -2.77
CA ASP A 69 -4.51 14.07 -3.01
C ASP A 69 -4.20 14.96 -1.81
N HIS A 70 -4.39 14.45 -0.58
CA HIS A 70 -4.03 15.18 0.64
C HIS A 70 -2.52 15.40 0.73
N ILE A 71 -1.71 14.34 0.56
CA ILE A 71 -0.24 14.42 0.61
C ILE A 71 0.26 15.41 -0.46
N ARG A 72 -0.26 15.35 -1.68
CA ARG A 72 0.14 16.26 -2.77
C ARG A 72 -0.12 17.71 -2.43
N ARG A 73 -1.27 18.03 -1.82
CA ARG A 73 -1.58 19.39 -1.34
C ARG A 73 -0.58 19.82 -0.25
N ARG A 74 -0.24 18.94 0.69
CA ARG A 74 0.71 19.22 1.78
C ARG A 74 2.12 19.46 1.23
N VAL A 75 2.57 18.62 0.30
CA VAL A 75 3.88 18.78 -0.37
C VAL A 75 3.95 20.10 -1.11
N ALA A 76 2.93 20.45 -1.90
CA ALA A 76 2.88 21.72 -2.62
C ALA A 76 2.88 22.94 -1.66
N ALA A 77 2.12 22.88 -0.57
CA ALA A 77 2.08 23.94 0.44
C ALA A 77 3.42 24.12 1.17
N ALA A 78 4.22 23.06 1.28
CA ALA A 78 5.56 23.09 1.86
C ALA A 78 6.65 23.52 0.84
N GLY A 79 6.28 23.80 -0.42
CA GLY A 79 7.24 24.16 -1.49
C GLY A 79 7.98 22.98 -2.12
N GLY A 80 7.56 21.73 -1.84
CA GLY A 80 8.07 20.52 -2.46
C GLY A 80 7.47 20.25 -3.84
N ASP A 81 7.91 19.15 -4.47
CA ASP A 81 7.42 18.70 -5.78
C ASP A 81 6.41 17.54 -5.63
N PRO A 82 5.08 17.80 -5.76
CA PRO A 82 4.05 16.77 -5.64
C PRO A 82 4.13 15.66 -6.70
N ARG A 83 4.87 15.88 -7.81
CA ARG A 83 5.07 14.86 -8.85
C ARG A 83 6.10 13.82 -8.45
N ARG A 84 6.99 14.18 -7.52
CA ARG A 84 8.08 13.34 -7.06
C ARG A 84 7.90 12.84 -5.62
N GLU A 85 7.29 13.67 -4.77
CA GLU A 85 7.18 13.41 -3.33
C GLU A 85 5.83 12.82 -2.92
N ALA A 86 4.99 12.45 -3.88
CA ALA A 86 3.73 11.75 -3.65
C ALA A 86 3.35 10.89 -4.86
N MET A 87 2.63 9.80 -4.62
CA MET A 87 1.98 9.04 -5.69
C MET A 87 0.94 9.90 -6.40
N THR A 88 0.76 9.66 -7.70
CA THR A 88 -0.31 10.26 -8.51
C THR A 88 -1.10 9.16 -9.19
N VAL A 89 -2.35 8.97 -8.78
CA VAL A 89 -3.28 8.06 -9.46
C VAL A 89 -3.74 8.71 -10.77
N VAL A 90 -3.79 7.91 -11.84
CA VAL A 90 -4.27 8.35 -13.16
C VAL A 90 -5.67 7.80 -13.36
N ALA A 91 -6.62 8.69 -13.61
CA ALA A 91 -7.98 8.31 -13.89
C ALA A 91 -8.12 7.69 -15.29
N THR A 92 -9.15 6.88 -15.49
CA THR A 92 -9.59 6.46 -16.82
C THR A 92 -10.14 7.66 -17.60
N ARG A 93 -10.30 7.51 -18.91
CA ARG A 93 -10.84 8.56 -19.79
C ARG A 93 -12.27 8.97 -19.44
N ASP A 94 -13.03 8.08 -18.78
CA ASP A 94 -14.37 8.35 -18.22
C ASP A 94 -14.36 8.81 -16.77
N GLY A 95 -13.17 9.10 -16.20
CA GLY A 95 -12.98 9.71 -14.87
C GLY A 95 -13.00 8.74 -13.70
N LYS A 96 -12.98 7.43 -13.91
CA LYS A 96 -12.90 6.43 -12.83
C LYS A 96 -11.46 6.23 -12.38
N LEU A 97 -11.28 5.68 -11.19
CA LEU A 97 -9.95 5.40 -10.60
C LEU A 97 -9.39 4.04 -11.01
N TYR A 98 -10.18 3.23 -11.67
CA TYR A 98 -9.84 1.88 -12.12
C TYR A 98 -10.61 1.51 -13.37
N HIS A 99 -10.10 0.57 -14.13
CA HIS A 99 -10.78 -0.09 -15.26
C HIS A 99 -11.08 -1.54 -14.89
N VAL A 100 -12.23 -2.06 -15.33
CA VAL A 100 -12.58 -3.49 -15.22
C VAL A 100 -12.56 -4.08 -16.62
N ASP A 101 -11.71 -5.08 -16.83
CA ASP A 101 -11.59 -5.76 -18.10
C ASP A 101 -12.74 -6.78 -18.35
N ALA A 102 -12.73 -7.42 -19.53
CA ALA A 102 -13.74 -8.40 -19.91
C ALA A 102 -13.74 -9.67 -19.03
N GLN A 103 -12.65 -9.92 -18.31
CA GLN A 103 -12.50 -11.03 -17.35
C GLN A 103 -12.96 -10.66 -15.95
N GLY A 104 -13.36 -9.39 -15.74
CA GLY A 104 -13.76 -8.86 -14.44
C GLY A 104 -12.57 -8.58 -13.50
N GLU A 105 -11.36 -8.41 -14.08
CA GLU A 105 -10.17 -8.01 -13.32
C GLU A 105 -10.07 -6.48 -13.26
N TYR A 106 -9.58 -5.99 -12.11
CA TYR A 106 -9.45 -4.57 -11.83
C TYR A 106 -8.04 -4.08 -12.15
N TRP A 107 -7.95 -3.01 -12.90
CA TRP A 107 -6.70 -2.38 -13.30
C TRP A 107 -6.65 -0.93 -12.83
N ALA A 108 -5.51 -0.52 -12.32
CA ALA A 108 -5.26 0.85 -11.88
C ALA A 108 -3.94 1.35 -12.43
N VAL A 109 -3.84 2.67 -12.61
CA VAL A 109 -2.61 3.32 -13.11
C VAL A 109 -2.18 4.41 -12.16
N SER A 110 -0.88 4.51 -11.94
CA SER A 110 -0.22 5.64 -11.30
C SER A 110 0.96 6.13 -12.13
N VAL A 111 1.36 7.37 -11.92
CA VAL A 111 2.56 7.93 -12.57
C VAL A 111 3.79 7.24 -11.99
N PHE A 112 4.69 6.80 -12.87
CA PHE A 112 6.00 6.28 -12.47
C PHE A 112 6.92 7.43 -12.02
N ILE A 113 7.44 7.34 -10.81
CA ILE A 113 8.39 8.33 -10.27
C ILE A 113 9.79 7.90 -10.71
N SER A 114 10.30 8.54 -11.75
CA SER A 114 11.62 8.23 -12.33
C SER A 114 12.77 8.65 -11.42
N ASP A 115 13.99 8.21 -11.73
CA ASP A 115 15.22 8.59 -11.01
C ASP A 115 15.14 8.33 -9.50
N THR A 116 14.58 7.18 -9.14
CA THR A 116 14.42 6.74 -7.76
C THR A 116 15.13 5.41 -7.52
N ILE A 117 15.39 5.13 -6.26
CA ILE A 117 15.92 3.86 -5.76
C ILE A 117 14.91 3.30 -4.76
N ALA A 118 14.57 2.02 -4.89
CA ALA A 118 13.86 1.24 -3.88
C ALA A 118 14.79 0.13 -3.38
N TYR A 119 14.87 -0.05 -2.08
CA TYR A 119 15.71 -1.08 -1.46
C TYR A 119 14.86 -2.26 -1.00
N ASN A 120 15.24 -3.47 -1.36
CA ASN A 120 14.54 -4.68 -0.91
C ASN A 120 14.90 -5.07 0.54
N LYS A 121 16.00 -4.54 1.07
CA LYS A 121 16.51 -4.85 2.40
C LYS A 121 17.26 -3.64 2.96
N ALA A 122 17.07 -3.36 4.25
CA ALA A 122 17.92 -2.44 4.98
C ALA A 122 19.20 -3.18 5.40
N ASP A 123 20.29 -2.95 4.70
CA ASP A 123 21.60 -3.60 4.94
C ASP A 123 22.52 -2.78 5.83
N SER A 124 22.08 -1.61 6.27
CA SER A 124 22.80 -0.75 7.20
C SER A 124 21.86 -0.06 8.20
N PRO A 125 22.36 0.28 9.41
CA PRO A 125 21.58 1.06 10.38
C PRO A 125 21.12 2.42 9.83
N GLU A 126 21.94 3.05 8.98
CA GLU A 126 21.60 4.33 8.36
C GLU A 126 20.43 4.18 7.37
N LEU A 127 20.43 3.14 6.54
CA LEU A 127 19.32 2.88 5.62
C LEU A 127 18.05 2.50 6.38
N ALA A 128 18.16 1.74 7.48
CA ALA A 128 17.02 1.45 8.35
C ALA A 128 16.43 2.73 8.97
N ARG A 129 17.30 3.64 9.46
CA ARG A 129 16.89 4.96 9.98
C ARG A 129 16.14 5.77 8.92
N LYS A 130 16.66 5.82 7.70
CA LYS A 130 16.00 6.52 6.58
C LYS A 130 14.68 5.87 6.18
N GLY A 131 14.56 4.54 6.25
CA GLY A 131 13.28 3.84 6.08
C GLY A 131 12.25 4.31 7.10
N GLY A 132 12.62 4.35 8.38
CA GLY A 132 11.77 4.89 9.45
C GLY A 132 11.42 6.37 9.26
N GLU A 133 12.36 7.19 8.77
CA GLU A 133 12.12 8.59 8.40
C GLU A 133 11.06 8.70 7.30
N GLY A 134 11.08 7.80 6.31
CA GLY A 134 10.08 7.76 5.23
C GLY A 134 8.67 7.50 5.74
N ILE A 135 8.51 6.56 6.66
CA ILE A 135 7.22 6.27 7.29
C ILE A 135 6.79 7.42 8.20
N GLY A 136 7.71 7.98 9.00
CA GLY A 136 7.43 9.16 9.82
C GLY A 136 7.00 10.37 8.98
N LYS A 137 7.62 10.60 7.81
CA LYS A 137 7.20 11.64 6.84
C LYS A 137 5.78 11.41 6.36
N PHE A 138 5.44 10.17 5.97
CA PHE A 138 4.09 9.79 5.54
C PHE A 138 3.06 10.06 6.63
N GLN A 139 3.31 9.62 7.87
CA GLN A 139 2.41 9.87 9.00
C GLN A 139 2.26 11.38 9.31
N ALA A 140 3.35 12.14 9.26
CA ALA A 140 3.33 13.58 9.50
C ALA A 140 2.52 14.35 8.42
N GLN A 141 2.63 13.93 7.17
CA GLN A 141 1.84 14.50 6.06
C GLN A 141 0.34 14.23 6.19
N LEU A 142 -0.08 13.23 6.93
CA LEU A 142 -1.46 12.83 7.16
C LEU A 142 -1.98 13.15 8.57
N ALA A 143 -1.22 13.90 9.37
CA ALA A 143 -1.57 14.19 10.76
C ALA A 143 -2.89 14.98 10.91
N ASP A 144 -3.25 15.77 9.92
CA ASP A 144 -4.49 16.58 9.83
C ASP A 144 -5.51 16.01 8.85
N PHE A 145 -5.32 14.77 8.36
CA PHE A 145 -6.28 14.10 7.50
C PHE A 145 -7.53 13.67 8.29
N THR A 146 -8.71 14.08 7.83
CA THR A 146 -9.98 13.85 8.54
C THR A 146 -11.04 13.12 7.71
N GLU A 147 -10.77 12.86 6.42
CA GLU A 147 -11.73 12.16 5.58
C GLU A 147 -11.88 10.70 5.99
N PRO A 148 -13.08 10.11 5.98
CA PRO A 148 -13.25 8.70 6.31
C PRO A 148 -12.63 7.82 5.24
N LEU A 149 -11.89 6.80 5.70
CA LEU A 149 -11.36 5.71 4.87
C LEU A 149 -12.15 4.43 5.11
N ALA A 150 -12.35 3.66 4.04
CA ALA A 150 -12.96 2.34 4.12
C ALA A 150 -11.98 1.31 4.71
N GLU A 151 -12.49 0.33 5.45
CA GLU A 151 -11.74 -0.85 5.86
C GLU A 151 -11.70 -1.84 4.68
N THR A 152 -10.65 -1.79 3.88
CA THR A 152 -10.53 -2.57 2.64
C THR A 152 -10.11 -4.02 2.85
N ILE A 153 -9.47 -4.31 3.98
CA ILE A 153 -9.16 -5.67 4.46
C ILE A 153 -9.70 -5.78 5.87
N LYS A 154 -10.80 -6.51 6.03
CA LYS A 154 -11.48 -6.65 7.30
C LYS A 154 -10.58 -7.20 8.39
N GLY A 155 -10.47 -6.47 9.51
CA GLY A 155 -9.69 -6.87 10.67
C GLY A 155 -8.17 -6.90 10.41
N PHE A 156 -7.68 -6.19 9.39
CA PHE A 156 -6.24 -6.10 9.11
C PHE A 156 -5.52 -5.46 10.32
N HIS A 157 -4.45 -6.13 10.79
CA HIS A 157 -3.73 -5.76 12.04
C HIS A 157 -4.58 -5.68 13.32
N ASN A 158 -5.86 -6.06 13.29
CA ASN A 158 -6.69 -6.14 14.49
C ASN A 158 -6.34 -7.42 15.26
N ILE A 159 -5.68 -7.27 16.41
CA ILE A 159 -5.20 -8.43 17.18
C ILE A 159 -6.36 -9.30 17.72
N ARG A 160 -7.52 -8.70 18.04
CA ARG A 160 -8.70 -9.46 18.44
C ARG A 160 -9.18 -10.36 17.29
N HIS A 161 -9.24 -9.82 16.08
CA HIS A 161 -9.60 -10.60 14.89
C HIS A 161 -8.56 -11.69 14.60
N ARG A 162 -7.25 -11.39 14.81
CA ARG A 162 -6.18 -12.37 14.64
C ARG A 162 -6.27 -13.52 15.63
N PHE A 163 -6.66 -13.28 16.89
CA PHE A 163 -6.89 -14.36 17.84
C PHE A 163 -8.10 -15.22 17.50
N VAL A 164 -9.17 -14.68 16.91
CA VAL A 164 -10.26 -15.50 16.39
C VAL A 164 -9.77 -16.44 15.27
N GLN A 165 -8.95 -15.94 14.35
CA GLN A 165 -8.34 -16.76 13.30
C GLN A 165 -7.33 -17.78 13.85
N TRP A 166 -6.57 -17.39 14.86
CA TRP A 166 -5.62 -18.25 15.57
C TRP A 166 -6.32 -19.43 16.23
N ASP A 167 -7.35 -19.19 17.02
CA ASP A 167 -8.12 -20.23 17.69
C ASP A 167 -8.74 -21.21 16.68
N GLU A 168 -9.27 -20.69 15.59
CA GLU A 168 -9.81 -21.54 14.51
C GLU A 168 -8.72 -22.37 13.83
N ALA A 169 -7.53 -21.78 13.58
CA ALA A 169 -6.42 -22.50 12.97
C ALA A 169 -5.91 -23.63 13.87
N LEU A 170 -5.76 -23.39 15.18
CA LEU A 170 -5.37 -24.42 16.15
C LEU A 170 -6.42 -25.54 16.25
N ARG A 171 -7.70 -25.17 16.30
CA ARG A 171 -8.80 -26.13 16.37
C ARG A 171 -8.87 -27.04 15.14
N ARG A 172 -8.62 -26.47 13.94
CA ARG A 172 -8.65 -27.22 12.68
C ARG A 172 -7.44 -28.10 12.47
N ASP A 173 -6.28 -27.64 12.91
CA ASP A 173 -4.97 -28.32 12.69
C ASP A 173 -4.83 -28.95 11.30
N ALA A 174 -5.18 -28.20 10.25
CA ALA A 174 -5.34 -28.73 8.90
C ALA A 174 -4.09 -29.44 8.33
N ALA A 175 -2.91 -29.13 8.85
CA ALA A 175 -1.63 -29.72 8.46
C ALA A 175 -1.07 -30.70 9.50
N GLY A 176 -1.75 -30.93 10.64
CA GLY A 176 -1.31 -31.81 11.72
C GLY A 176 -0.06 -31.34 12.44
N ARG A 177 0.23 -30.01 12.47
CA ARG A 177 1.47 -29.43 12.99
C ARG A 177 1.37 -28.88 14.41
N VAL A 178 0.17 -28.74 14.96
CA VAL A 178 -0.06 -28.14 16.30
C VAL A 178 0.77 -28.83 17.37
N LYS A 179 0.85 -30.16 17.32
CA LYS A 179 1.64 -30.96 18.27
C LYS A 179 3.15 -30.64 18.27
N ASP A 180 3.68 -30.16 17.13
CA ASP A 180 5.10 -29.87 16.95
C ASP A 180 5.45 -28.41 17.29
N LEU A 181 4.43 -27.56 17.61
CA LEU A 181 4.53 -26.12 17.87
C LEU A 181 4.07 -25.75 19.27
N ALA A 182 4.11 -26.70 20.22
CA ALA A 182 3.56 -26.46 21.58
C ALA A 182 4.25 -25.32 22.31
N GLU A 183 5.56 -25.13 22.11
CA GLU A 183 6.33 -24.06 22.73
C GLU A 183 5.93 -22.68 22.18
N GLU A 184 5.89 -22.55 20.84
CA GLU A 184 5.50 -21.30 20.15
C GLU A 184 4.06 -20.92 20.48
N ILE A 185 3.16 -21.91 20.48
CA ILE A 185 1.75 -21.70 20.85
C ILE A 185 1.67 -21.20 22.29
N GLY A 186 2.35 -21.87 23.24
CA GLY A 186 2.40 -21.45 24.64
C GLY A 186 2.97 -20.04 24.82
N TRP A 187 3.98 -19.69 24.03
CA TRP A 187 4.58 -18.35 24.06
C TRP A 187 3.59 -17.27 23.58
N ILE A 188 2.82 -17.52 22.51
CA ILE A 188 1.79 -16.61 21.99
C ILE A 188 0.64 -16.50 23.00
N GLU A 189 0.13 -17.64 23.49
CA GLU A 189 -0.97 -17.67 24.47
C GLU A 189 -0.63 -16.91 25.76
N SER A 190 0.61 -17.00 26.24
CA SER A 190 1.04 -16.26 27.45
C SER A 190 0.98 -14.73 27.30
N ARG A 191 0.83 -14.21 26.08
CA ARG A 191 0.76 -12.78 25.77
C ARG A 191 -0.62 -12.32 25.29
N ARG A 192 -1.56 -13.24 25.17
CA ARG A 192 -2.90 -12.96 24.63
C ARG A 192 -3.60 -11.84 25.39
N ASP A 193 -3.64 -11.90 26.71
CA ASP A 193 -4.34 -10.91 27.53
C ASP A 193 -3.70 -9.52 27.41
N GLU A 194 -2.38 -9.43 27.35
CA GLU A 194 -1.65 -8.17 27.15
C GLU A 194 -1.99 -7.56 25.78
N MET A 195 -1.93 -8.37 24.72
CA MET A 195 -2.24 -7.93 23.36
C MET A 195 -3.71 -7.50 23.20
N LEU A 196 -4.66 -8.23 23.83
CA LEU A 196 -6.07 -7.86 23.82
C LEU A 196 -6.34 -6.60 24.65
N SER A 197 -5.66 -6.44 25.79
CA SER A 197 -5.73 -5.21 26.60
C SER A 197 -5.22 -3.99 25.84
N PHE A 198 -4.13 -4.14 25.09
CA PHE A 198 -3.65 -3.09 24.18
C PHE A 198 -4.72 -2.69 23.15
N TRP A 199 -5.31 -3.69 22.47
CA TRP A 199 -6.31 -3.42 21.45
C TRP A 199 -7.58 -2.77 21.99
N SER A 200 -7.98 -3.14 23.22
CA SER A 200 -9.11 -2.48 23.88
C SER A 200 -8.90 -0.98 24.06
N LYS A 201 -7.65 -0.52 24.25
CA LYS A 201 -7.33 0.92 24.32
C LYS A 201 -7.43 1.61 22.95
N VAL A 202 -7.29 0.88 21.85
CA VAL A 202 -7.56 1.41 20.50
C VAL A 202 -9.07 1.52 20.29
N GLU A 203 -9.84 0.50 20.70
CA GLU A 203 -11.29 0.44 20.56
C GLU A 203 -12.01 1.52 21.40
N ASP A 204 -11.53 1.81 22.59
CA ASP A 204 -12.11 2.84 23.48
C ASP A 204 -11.58 4.27 23.21
N GLY A 205 -10.66 4.42 22.26
CA GLY A 205 -10.10 5.71 21.85
C GLY A 205 -8.98 6.25 22.75
N THR A 206 -8.54 5.50 23.79
CA THR A 206 -7.38 5.86 24.62
C THR A 206 -6.12 5.96 23.76
N ILE A 207 -5.96 5.07 22.79
CA ILE A 207 -4.95 5.15 21.74
C ILE A 207 -5.65 5.67 20.48
N PRO A 208 -5.28 6.86 19.97
CA PRO A 208 -5.95 7.45 18.82
C PRO A 208 -5.69 6.65 17.55
N THR A 209 -6.71 6.59 16.68
CA THR A 209 -6.56 6.10 15.31
C THR A 209 -6.14 7.24 14.37
N ARG A 210 -5.35 6.88 13.36
CA ARG A 210 -4.87 7.76 12.30
C ARG A 210 -4.89 7.02 10.98
N VAL A 211 -4.59 7.70 9.89
CA VAL A 211 -4.25 7.03 8.64
C VAL A 211 -2.92 6.28 8.84
N THR A 212 -2.92 4.99 8.55
CA THR A 212 -1.76 4.11 8.59
C THR A 212 -1.50 3.48 7.24
N HIS A 213 -0.23 3.26 6.92
CA HIS A 213 0.18 2.58 5.70
C HIS A 213 -0.13 1.08 5.77
N ASN A 214 0.15 0.46 6.92
CA ASN A 214 -0.06 -0.95 7.25
C ASN A 214 0.82 -1.97 6.48
N ASP A 215 1.75 -1.49 5.65
CA ASP A 215 2.74 -2.33 4.96
C ASP A 215 4.07 -1.57 4.86
N THR A 216 4.68 -1.28 6.01
CA THR A 216 5.83 -0.38 6.19
C THR A 216 7.19 -1.05 5.91
N LYS A 217 7.29 -1.83 4.86
CA LYS A 217 8.57 -2.38 4.42
C LYS A 217 9.38 -1.34 3.63
N ILE A 218 10.71 -1.46 3.70
CA ILE A 218 11.62 -0.46 3.11
C ILE A 218 11.46 -0.30 1.60
N ASN A 219 11.04 -1.34 0.87
CA ASN A 219 10.79 -1.26 -0.56
C ASN A 219 9.53 -0.48 -0.93
N ASN A 220 8.71 -0.09 0.05
CA ASN A 220 7.59 0.83 -0.11
C ASN A 220 8.00 2.30 0.14
N ILE A 221 9.29 2.57 0.33
CA ILE A 221 9.84 3.92 0.39
C ILE A 221 10.73 4.16 -0.82
N LEU A 222 10.44 5.22 -1.57
CA LEU A 222 11.30 5.67 -2.66
C LEU A 222 12.32 6.67 -2.15
N PHE A 223 13.55 6.50 -2.63
CA PHE A 223 14.67 7.39 -2.37
C PHE A 223 15.13 8.06 -3.67
N ASN A 224 15.66 9.26 -3.58
CA ASN A 224 16.35 9.89 -4.71
C ASN A 224 17.74 9.27 -4.92
N LYS A 225 18.44 9.67 -5.98
CA LYS A 225 19.81 9.18 -6.30
C LYS A 225 20.85 9.56 -5.23
N GLN A 226 20.57 10.54 -4.39
CA GLN A 226 21.41 10.94 -3.25
C GLN A 226 21.10 10.14 -1.99
N GLY A 227 20.14 9.21 -2.06
CA GLY A 227 19.69 8.39 -0.93
C GLY A 227 18.82 9.13 0.08
N GLU A 228 18.20 10.26 -0.31
CA GLU A 228 17.22 10.96 0.51
C GLU A 228 15.82 10.43 0.26
N VAL A 229 15.00 10.39 1.32
CA VAL A 229 13.61 9.94 1.26
C VAL A 229 12.78 10.86 0.37
N LEU A 230 12.10 10.29 -0.62
CA LEU A 230 11.10 11.00 -1.44
C LEU A 230 9.68 10.80 -0.91
N CYS A 231 9.14 9.60 -1.03
CA CYS A 231 7.77 9.30 -0.64
C CYS A 231 7.55 7.82 -0.32
N ALA A 232 6.43 7.54 0.34
CA ALA A 232 5.88 6.19 0.46
C ALA A 232 5.05 5.84 -0.78
N ILE A 233 5.07 4.56 -1.18
CA ILE A 233 4.31 3.98 -2.30
C ILE A 233 3.60 2.71 -1.83
N ASP A 234 2.82 2.07 -2.72
CA ASP A 234 2.08 0.84 -2.44
C ASP A 234 1.03 1.03 -1.32
N LEU A 235 0.12 1.96 -1.54
CA LEU A 235 -0.90 2.40 -0.57
C LEU A 235 -2.17 1.52 -0.57
N ASP A 236 -2.11 0.29 -1.06
CA ASP A 236 -3.26 -0.61 -1.18
C ASP A 236 -3.86 -0.99 0.19
N THR A 237 -3.05 -0.95 1.24
CA THR A 237 -3.43 -1.26 2.61
C THR A 237 -3.75 -0.03 3.48
N VAL A 238 -3.77 1.16 2.88
CA VAL A 238 -4.01 2.40 3.64
C VAL A 238 -5.42 2.44 4.21
N MET A 239 -5.51 2.56 5.52
CA MET A 239 -6.76 2.58 6.30
C MET A 239 -6.57 3.40 7.58
N ASN A 240 -7.67 3.59 8.32
CA ASN A 240 -7.57 4.10 9.68
C ASN A 240 -7.22 2.97 10.65
N SER A 241 -6.12 3.14 11.40
CA SER A 241 -5.71 2.25 12.48
C SER A 241 -4.86 3.00 13.52
N THR A 242 -4.26 2.30 14.46
CA THR A 242 -3.26 2.92 15.34
C THR A 242 -1.92 3.09 14.60
N SER A 243 -1.26 4.25 14.75
CA SER A 243 0.07 4.48 14.18
C SER A 243 1.14 3.52 14.72
N LEU A 244 0.83 2.75 15.76
CA LEU A 244 1.72 1.72 16.31
C LEU A 244 1.77 0.46 15.42
N ASN A 245 0.91 0.36 14.40
CA ASN A 245 0.97 -0.69 13.38
C ASN A 245 1.97 -0.38 12.27
N ASP A 246 2.36 0.89 12.12
CA ASP A 246 3.37 1.36 11.17
C ASP A 246 4.75 1.46 11.83
#